data_ff257e3e4dcfa376df6ccbb821ea09df
#
_entry.id   ff257e3e4dcfa376df6ccbb821ea09df
#
_cell.length_a   1.000
_cell.length_b   1.000
_cell.length_c   1.000
_cell.angle_alpha   90.00
_cell.angle_beta   90.00
_cell.angle_gamma   90.00
#
_symmetry.space_group_name_H-M   'P 1'
#
loop_
_entity.id
_entity.type
_entity.pdbx_description
1 polymer ?
#
loop_
_entity_poly.entity_id
_entity_poly.type
_entity_poly.pdbx_seq_one_letter_code
_entity_poly.pdbx_strand_id
1 'polypeptide(L)'
;IDYIKKYISIYNLMLEKLNKKYNKNILNIELKTLTELPEQTSKTIMSFCNLKWSDKVLKYYERKDLICTTASNIQIREKIYKYDSAKFLPYKEYFDNF
;
A
#
# COMPACT_ATOMS: atom_id res chain seq x y z
N ILE A 1 17.32 -6.85 -15.20
CA ILE A 1 15.88 -7.16 -15.21
C ILE A 1 15.62 -8.58 -14.70
N ASP A 2 16.31 -9.60 -15.17
CA ASP A 2 16.12 -11.00 -14.73
C ASP A 2 16.34 -11.18 -13.23
N TYR A 3 17.28 -10.43 -12.67
CA TYR A 3 17.51 -10.44 -11.23
C TYR A 3 16.32 -9.86 -10.45
N ILE A 4 15.72 -8.79 -10.96
CA ILE A 4 14.52 -8.17 -10.37
C ILE A 4 13.34 -9.13 -10.46
N LYS A 5 13.13 -9.76 -11.61
CA LYS A 5 12.07 -10.78 -11.80
C LYS A 5 12.22 -11.94 -10.82
N LYS A 6 13.44 -12.48 -10.69
CA LYS A 6 13.73 -13.55 -9.74
C LYS A 6 13.43 -13.12 -8.29
N TYR A 7 13.82 -11.90 -7.93
CA TYR A 7 13.53 -11.35 -6.61
C TYR A 7 12.03 -11.25 -6.35
N ILE A 8 11.26 -10.72 -7.29
CA ILE A 8 9.80 -10.59 -7.18
C ILE A 8 9.14 -11.97 -7.07
N SER A 9 9.58 -12.97 -7.85
CA SER A 9 9.06 -14.35 -7.78
C SER A 9 9.27 -14.97 -6.40
N ILE A 10 10.47 -14.82 -5.83
CA ILE A 10 10.78 -15.34 -4.48
C ILE A 10 9.92 -14.60 -3.44
N TYR A 11 9.78 -13.29 -3.57
CA TYR A 11 8.96 -12.48 -2.68
C TYR A 11 7.49 -12.90 -2.71
N ASN A 12 6.91 -13.08 -3.90
CA ASN A 12 5.54 -13.52 -4.07
C ASN A 12 5.30 -14.93 -3.49
N LEU A 13 6.22 -15.86 -3.71
CA LEU A 13 6.14 -17.21 -3.13
C LEU A 13 6.19 -17.17 -1.60
N MET A 14 7.03 -16.31 -1.04
CA MET A 14 7.11 -16.11 0.41
C MET A 14 5.82 -15.51 0.96
N LEU A 15 5.27 -14.49 0.31
CA LEU A 15 3.97 -13.88 0.69
C LEU A 15 2.84 -14.90 0.65
N GLU A 16 2.78 -15.73 -0.38
CA GLU A 16 1.77 -16.80 -0.50
C GLU A 16 1.84 -17.76 0.68
N LYS A 17 3.03 -18.23 1.04
CA LYS A 17 3.25 -19.11 2.19
C LYS A 17 2.86 -18.45 3.51
N LEU A 18 3.22 -17.19 3.70
CA LEU A 18 2.87 -16.42 4.90
C LEU A 18 1.35 -16.22 5.00
N ASN A 19 0.69 -15.85 3.90
CA ASN A 19 -0.76 -15.69 3.85
C ASN A 19 -1.50 -17.01 4.17
N LYS A 20 -1.03 -18.14 3.68
CA LYS A 20 -1.61 -19.44 4.04
C LYS A 20 -1.45 -19.77 5.51
N LYS A 21 -0.29 -19.47 6.08
CA LYS A 21 0.03 -19.80 7.49
C LYS A 21 -0.63 -18.85 8.48
N TYR A 22 -0.70 -17.56 8.15
CA TYR A 22 -1.10 -16.48 9.06
C TYR A 22 -2.28 -15.65 8.52
N ASN A 23 -3.22 -16.30 7.83
CA ASN A 23 -4.34 -15.64 7.16
C ASN A 23 -5.16 -14.70 8.05
N LYS A 24 -5.23 -14.97 9.36
CA LYS A 24 -5.95 -14.13 10.34
C LYS A 24 -5.16 -12.91 10.80
N ASN A 25 -3.85 -12.91 10.57
CA ASN A 25 -2.93 -11.87 11.05
C ASN A 25 -2.38 -10.99 9.93
N ILE A 26 -2.76 -11.28 8.69
CA ILE A 26 -2.29 -10.54 7.51
C ILE A 26 -3.49 -10.03 6.73
N LEU A 27 -3.55 -8.72 6.51
CA LEU A 27 -4.50 -8.07 5.63
C LEU A 27 -3.76 -7.54 4.41
N ASN A 28 -4.09 -8.04 3.23
CA ASN A 28 -3.54 -7.54 1.97
C ASN A 28 -4.42 -6.43 1.42
N ILE A 29 -3.83 -5.29 1.16
CA ILE A 29 -4.49 -4.11 0.60
C ILE A 29 -3.79 -3.72 -0.70
N GLU A 30 -4.55 -3.61 -1.77
CA GLU A 30 -4.06 -3.06 -3.03
C GLU A 30 -3.97 -1.53 -2.95
N LEU A 31 -2.84 -0.98 -3.37
CA LEU A 31 -2.62 0.47 -3.41
C LEU A 31 -3.70 1.17 -4.25
N LYS A 32 -4.09 0.59 -5.37
CA LYS A 32 -5.17 1.11 -6.23
C LYS A 32 -6.47 1.26 -5.43
N THR A 33 -6.90 0.20 -4.75
CA THR A 33 -8.12 0.21 -3.93
C THR A 33 -8.04 1.25 -2.81
N LEU A 34 -6.90 1.36 -2.13
CA LEU A 34 -6.69 2.37 -1.08
C LEU A 34 -6.82 3.79 -1.63
N THR A 35 -6.31 4.06 -2.83
CA THR A 35 -6.33 5.41 -3.41
C THR A 35 -7.65 5.76 -4.08
N GLU A 36 -8.42 4.78 -4.57
CA GLU A 36 -9.74 4.98 -5.17
C GLU A 36 -10.86 5.03 -4.13
N LEU A 37 -10.75 4.24 -3.07
CA LEU A 37 -11.74 4.09 -2.00
C LEU A 37 -11.10 4.29 -0.62
N PRO A 38 -10.48 5.45 -0.35
CA PRO A 38 -9.66 5.65 0.84
C PRO A 38 -10.43 5.48 2.16
N GLU A 39 -11.65 5.95 2.23
CA GLU A 39 -12.46 5.84 3.45
C GLU A 39 -12.83 4.38 3.74
N GLN A 40 -13.37 3.68 2.76
CA GLN A 40 -13.80 2.29 2.93
C GLN A 40 -12.61 1.39 3.25
N THR A 41 -11.50 1.55 2.53
CA THR A 41 -10.29 0.76 2.74
C THR A 41 -9.67 1.04 4.11
N SER A 42 -9.62 2.31 4.52
CA SER A 42 -9.12 2.68 5.85
C SER A 42 -9.99 2.12 6.98
N LYS A 43 -11.32 2.11 6.82
CA LYS A 43 -12.24 1.46 7.76
C LYS A 43 -11.94 -0.04 7.91
N THR A 44 -11.69 -0.72 6.78
CA THR A 44 -11.30 -2.14 6.78
C THR A 44 -9.99 -2.35 7.53
N ILE A 45 -8.98 -1.51 7.29
CA ILE A 45 -7.68 -1.58 7.98
C ILE A 45 -7.86 -1.36 9.48
N MET A 46 -8.61 -0.33 9.88
CA MET A 46 -8.84 -0.01 11.29
C MET A 46 -9.58 -1.16 12.01
N SER A 47 -10.60 -1.73 11.35
CA SER A 47 -11.33 -2.89 11.86
C SER A 47 -10.43 -4.10 12.04
N PHE A 48 -9.58 -4.39 11.05
CA PHE A 48 -8.61 -5.49 11.12
C PHE A 48 -7.63 -5.32 12.28
N CYS A 49 -7.20 -4.09 12.54
CA CYS A 49 -6.31 -3.74 13.66
C CYS A 49 -7.04 -3.62 15.00
N ASN A 50 -8.35 -3.87 15.06
CA ASN A 50 -9.19 -3.67 16.23
C ASN A 50 -9.12 -2.24 16.79
N LEU A 51 -9.05 -1.26 15.91
CA LEU A 51 -9.02 0.17 16.23
C LEU A 51 -10.36 0.82 15.89
N LYS A 52 -10.76 1.81 16.72
CA LYS A 52 -11.97 2.58 16.44
C LYS A 52 -11.74 3.52 15.25
N TRP A 53 -12.73 3.58 14.36
CA TRP A 53 -12.74 4.52 13.26
C TRP A 53 -12.75 5.97 13.75
N SER A 54 -12.04 6.82 13.04
CA SER A 54 -12.09 8.28 13.18
C SER A 54 -11.83 8.93 11.84
N ASP A 55 -12.63 9.94 11.49
CA ASP A 55 -12.46 10.70 10.24
C ASP A 55 -11.11 11.43 10.16
N LYS A 56 -10.43 11.59 11.30
CA LYS A 56 -9.06 12.11 11.37
C LYS A 56 -8.05 11.26 10.57
N VAL A 57 -8.35 9.98 10.37
CA VAL A 57 -7.50 9.08 9.56
C VAL A 57 -7.38 9.61 8.13
N LEU A 58 -8.46 10.12 7.55
CA LEU A 58 -8.47 10.69 6.20
C LEU A 58 -7.84 12.08 6.13
N LYS A 59 -7.66 12.74 7.26
CA LYS A 59 -7.07 14.08 7.40
C LYS A 59 -5.65 14.05 7.95
N TYR A 60 -4.94 12.93 7.78
CA TYR A 60 -3.58 12.75 8.29
C TYR A 60 -2.62 13.86 7.83
N TYR A 61 -2.81 14.41 6.65
CA TYR A 61 -2.00 15.49 6.06
C TYR A 61 -2.15 16.83 6.80
N GLU A 62 -3.21 17.01 7.60
CA GLU A 62 -3.42 18.21 8.41
C GLU A 62 -2.59 18.19 9.72
N ARG A 63 -2.04 17.04 10.09
CA ARG A 63 -1.23 16.90 11.30
C ARG A 63 0.10 17.63 11.18
N LYS A 64 0.36 18.55 12.12
CA LYS A 64 1.61 19.33 12.20
C LYS A 64 2.54 18.86 13.32
N ASP A 65 2.04 17.99 14.18
CA ASP A 65 2.71 17.49 15.38
C ASP A 65 3.68 16.32 15.10
N LEU A 66 3.59 15.71 13.91
CA LEU A 66 4.46 14.60 13.53
C LEU A 66 5.76 15.12 12.90
N ILE A 67 6.87 14.76 13.52
CA ILE A 67 8.19 14.94 12.94
C ILE A 67 8.50 13.70 12.10
N CYS A 68 8.69 13.89 10.80
CA CYS A 68 9.15 12.84 9.89
C CYS A 68 10.61 13.15 9.53
N THR A 69 11.51 12.24 9.89
CA THR A 69 12.95 12.38 9.63
C THR A 69 13.39 11.75 8.30
N THR A 70 12.43 11.19 7.54
CA THR A 70 12.69 10.54 6.25
C THR A 70 12.44 11.49 5.08
N ALA A 71 12.92 11.10 3.89
CA ALA A 71 12.67 11.79 2.63
C ALA A 71 11.16 11.96 2.30
N SER A 72 10.29 11.16 2.93
CA SER A 72 8.84 11.21 2.75
C SER A 72 8.14 12.35 3.51
N ASN A 73 8.88 13.24 4.18
CA ASN A 73 8.30 14.31 5.00
C ASN A 73 7.31 15.21 4.23
N ILE A 74 7.55 15.45 2.95
CA ILE A 74 6.63 16.21 2.08
C ILE A 74 5.41 15.36 1.72
N GLN A 75 5.64 14.11 1.31
CA GLN A 75 4.59 13.21 0.82
C GLN A 75 3.52 12.89 1.88
N ILE A 76 3.90 12.75 3.15
CA ILE A 76 2.93 12.49 4.23
C ILE A 76 2.03 13.68 4.55
N ARG A 77 2.30 14.86 3.99
CA ARG A 77 1.52 16.08 4.16
C ARG A 77 0.62 16.37 2.97
N GLU A 78 0.62 15.51 1.98
CA GLU A 78 -0.22 15.59 0.81
C GLU A 78 -1.43 14.66 0.94
N LYS A 79 -2.56 15.06 0.35
CA LYS A 79 -3.74 14.20 0.28
C LYS A 79 -3.44 12.96 -0.55
N ILE A 80 -4.15 11.86 -0.27
CA ILE A 80 -4.14 10.69 -1.13
C ILE A 80 -4.59 11.10 -2.54
N TYR A 81 -3.77 10.80 -3.54
CA TYR A 81 -4.10 10.95 -4.95
C TYR A 81 -4.35 9.56 -5.58
N LYS A 82 -5.14 9.54 -6.66
CA LYS A 82 -5.45 8.30 -7.35
C LYS A 82 -4.18 7.65 -7.88
N TYR A 83 -4.14 6.33 -7.77
CA TYR A 83 -3.07 5.54 -8.35
C TYR A 83 -3.01 5.75 -9.87
N ASP A 84 -1.86 6.11 -10.36
CA ASP A 84 -1.61 6.30 -11.79
C ASP A 84 -0.90 5.07 -12.37
N SER A 85 -1.70 4.19 -12.99
CA SER A 85 -1.18 3.00 -13.68
C SER A 85 -0.36 3.33 -14.93
N ALA A 86 -0.49 4.55 -15.48
CA ALA A 86 0.26 4.96 -16.67
C ALA A 86 1.76 5.03 -16.39
N LYS A 87 2.16 5.25 -15.15
CA LYS A 87 3.58 5.23 -14.75
C LYS A 87 4.27 3.88 -15.00
N PHE A 88 3.51 2.80 -15.05
CA PHE A 88 4.03 1.46 -15.31
C PHE A 88 4.17 1.18 -16.81
N LEU A 89 3.41 1.84 -17.68
CA LEU A 89 3.36 1.55 -19.12
C LEU A 89 4.73 1.51 -19.82
N PRO A 90 5.70 2.42 -19.53
CA PRO A 90 7.02 2.37 -20.16
C PRO A 90 7.82 1.10 -19.82
N TYR A 91 7.45 0.42 -18.74
CA TYR A 91 8.15 -0.77 -18.24
C TYR A 91 7.38 -2.06 -18.50
N LYS A 92 6.18 -1.98 -19.07
CA LYS A 92 5.26 -3.11 -19.22
C LYS A 92 5.91 -4.27 -19.97
N GLU A 93 6.60 -4.00 -21.08
CA GLU A 93 7.26 -5.01 -21.90
C GLU A 93 8.28 -5.89 -21.14
N TYR A 94 8.86 -5.34 -20.07
CA TYR A 94 9.81 -6.08 -19.24
C TYR A 94 9.14 -7.05 -18.26
N PHE A 95 7.81 -6.93 -18.05
CA PHE A 95 7.06 -7.66 -17.05
C PHE A 95 5.82 -8.38 -17.59
N ASP A 96 5.53 -8.32 -18.89
CA ASP A 96 4.31 -8.91 -19.49
C ASP A 96 4.19 -10.44 -19.33
N ASN A 97 5.28 -11.12 -18.99
CA ASN A 97 5.33 -12.58 -18.76
C ASN A 97 5.62 -12.93 -17.29
N PHE A 98 5.22 -12.04 -16.36
CA PHE A 98 5.62 -12.16 -14.97
C PHE A 98 4.43 -12.28 -14.01
#